data_cb874dcdffce1c2aa56b3f172815c444
#
_entry.id   cb874dcdffce1c2aa56b3f172815c444
#
_cell.length_a   1.000
_cell.length_b   1.000
_cell.length_c   1.000
_cell.angle_alpha   90.00
_cell.angle_beta   90.00
_cell.angle_gamma   90.00
#
_symmetry.space_group_name_H-M   'P 1'
#
loop_
_entity.id
_entity.type
_entity.pdbx_description
1 polymer ?
#
loop_
_entity_poly.entity_id
_entity_poly.type
_entity_poly.pdbx_seq_one_letter_code
_entity_poly.pdbx_strand_id
1 'polypeptide(L)'
;VLRHMLQLYCNAQAVTALQHSSWRGSLVKSNKSIRLATAVFPVLSLLNHSCDPNTTVSFTGRFVTVRANRPIRRDEEVTHCYGPHKLRMDVAERQQLLKDQYFFVCQCKACTEELKGKKTHGFFCPLCKAQLEGEEALYCTGARCTYTASQTQLTSRLNQLGNHIQIAKVQLQDNKTDNAKMTLMSCLSEAECFLSQDHLLLGEIMDHLAQAEASDGNWKAAAGHLRKSISIVKVHYGSSSMELGHELFKLAQILFNGFEVPDAMRTIMEAQKVLSMHYGPDHNLVQELKTMEECLLQFHGYPRYCPSSWSNINVLVLPRATNCTSIRSQVVPGLALLLAQPPPKTP
;
A
#
# COMPACT_ATOMS: atom_id res chain seq x y z
N VAL A 1 -32.38 -26.60 7.36
CA VAL A 1 -31.13 -26.55 6.57
C VAL A 1 -31.10 -25.28 5.71
N LEU A 2 -32.07 -25.07 4.77
CA LEU A 2 -32.07 -23.92 3.85
C LEU A 2 -31.94 -22.56 4.55
N ARG A 3 -32.73 -22.33 5.64
CA ARG A 3 -32.66 -21.10 6.43
C ARG A 3 -31.24 -20.83 6.95
N HIS A 4 -30.54 -21.84 7.44
CA HIS A 4 -29.17 -21.68 7.94
C HIS A 4 -28.18 -21.41 6.81
N MET A 5 -28.36 -22.01 5.64
CA MET A 5 -27.53 -21.73 4.47
C MET A 5 -27.67 -20.28 4.02
N LEU A 6 -28.91 -19.74 4.00
CA LEU A 6 -29.16 -18.33 3.68
C LEU A 6 -28.57 -17.37 4.74
N GLN A 7 -28.67 -17.75 6.02
CA GLN A 7 -28.02 -16.99 7.10
C GLN A 7 -26.48 -16.95 6.94
N LEU A 8 -25.87 -18.06 6.55
CA LEU A 8 -24.43 -18.10 6.27
C LEU A 8 -24.05 -17.12 5.14
N TYR A 9 -24.85 -17.08 4.08
CA TYR A 9 -24.57 -16.25 2.92
C TYR A 9 -24.44 -14.75 3.28
N CYS A 10 -25.30 -14.24 4.17
CA CYS A 10 -25.32 -12.85 4.58
C CYS A 10 -24.44 -12.52 5.80
N ASN A 11 -24.06 -13.52 6.61
CA ASN A 11 -23.38 -13.29 7.89
C ASN A 11 -21.95 -13.83 7.94
N ALA A 12 -21.54 -14.60 6.93
CA ALA A 12 -20.21 -15.19 6.92
C ALA A 12 -19.15 -14.17 6.52
N GLN A 13 -18.08 -14.13 7.30
CA GLN A 13 -16.92 -13.27 7.07
C GLN A 13 -15.80 -14.04 6.39
N ALA A 14 -15.14 -13.40 5.45
CA ALA A 14 -13.89 -13.90 4.88
C ALA A 14 -12.76 -13.74 5.92
N VAL A 15 -12.32 -14.84 6.51
CA VAL A 15 -11.14 -14.84 7.39
C VAL A 15 -9.90 -14.70 6.52
N THR A 16 -9.16 -13.61 6.73
CA THR A 16 -7.96 -13.31 5.95
C THR A 16 -6.71 -13.35 6.82
N ALA A 17 -5.59 -13.66 6.20
CA ALA A 17 -4.28 -13.51 6.80
C ALA A 17 -3.34 -12.80 5.83
N LEU A 18 -2.28 -12.22 6.36
CA LEU A 18 -1.21 -11.65 5.55
C LEU A 18 -0.27 -12.77 5.11
N GLN A 19 -0.16 -12.95 3.82
CA GLN A 19 0.88 -13.75 3.22
C GLN A 19 2.08 -12.85 2.94
N HIS A 20 3.21 -13.19 3.56
CA HIS A 20 4.47 -12.55 3.28
C HIS A 20 5.04 -13.11 1.98
N SER A 21 5.29 -12.25 1.02
CA SER A 21 6.10 -12.56 -0.15
C SER A 21 7.42 -11.83 -0.01
N SER A 22 8.51 -12.56 0.21
CA SER A 22 9.83 -12.00 -0.05
C SER A 22 10.05 -12.01 -1.56
N TRP A 23 10.43 -10.90 -2.11
CA TRP A 23 10.91 -10.87 -3.48
C TRP A 23 12.19 -11.71 -3.55
N ARG A 24 12.24 -12.69 -4.43
CA ARG A 24 13.43 -13.52 -4.60
C ARG A 24 14.65 -12.61 -4.80
N GLY A 25 15.67 -12.75 -3.95
CA GLY A 25 16.87 -11.92 -3.98
C GLY A 25 16.76 -10.56 -3.29
N SER A 26 15.58 -10.13 -2.82
CA SER A 26 15.40 -8.88 -2.08
C SER A 26 15.17 -9.12 -0.59
N LEU A 27 15.70 -8.21 0.22
CA LEU A 27 15.45 -8.16 1.67
C LEU A 27 14.12 -7.48 2.02
N VAL A 28 13.43 -6.93 1.02
CA VAL A 28 12.14 -6.24 1.22
C VAL A 28 11.00 -7.23 1.13
N LYS A 29 10.15 -7.24 2.16
CA LYS A 29 8.94 -8.07 2.22
C LYS A 29 7.74 -7.24 1.80
N SER A 30 6.91 -7.77 0.93
CA SER A 30 5.58 -7.26 0.68
C SER A 30 4.53 -8.17 1.31
N ASN A 31 3.38 -7.61 1.66
CA ASN A 31 2.32 -8.33 2.34
C ASN A 31 1.06 -8.31 1.48
N LYS A 32 0.50 -9.47 1.22
CA LYS A 32 -0.76 -9.63 0.50
C LYS A 32 -1.78 -10.28 1.42
N SER A 33 -2.95 -9.66 1.53
CA SER A 33 -4.07 -10.31 2.23
C SER A 33 -4.61 -11.46 1.38
N ILE A 34 -4.63 -12.67 1.96
CA ILE A 34 -5.21 -13.86 1.34
C ILE A 34 -6.39 -14.35 2.20
N ARG A 35 -7.42 -14.88 1.52
CA ARG A 35 -8.54 -15.52 2.19
C ARG A 35 -8.15 -16.94 2.58
N LEU A 36 -8.24 -17.25 3.88
CA LEU A 36 -7.95 -18.57 4.42
C LEU A 36 -9.21 -19.42 4.62
N ALA A 37 -10.29 -18.78 5.06
CA ALA A 37 -11.51 -19.48 5.45
C ALA A 37 -12.72 -18.55 5.37
N THR A 38 -13.87 -19.14 5.64
CA THR A 38 -15.13 -18.41 5.87
C THR A 38 -15.65 -18.82 7.25
N ALA A 39 -16.01 -17.84 8.08
CA ALA A 39 -16.52 -18.07 9.43
C ALA A 39 -17.64 -17.11 9.79
N VAL A 40 -18.50 -17.50 10.71
CA VAL A 40 -19.52 -16.63 11.30
C VAL A 40 -19.04 -16.19 12.68
N PHE A 41 -19.06 -14.89 12.89
CA PHE A 41 -18.77 -14.27 14.18
C PHE A 41 -20.04 -13.55 14.65
N PRO A 42 -20.82 -14.12 15.58
CA PRO A 42 -22.17 -13.62 15.91
C PRO A 42 -22.20 -12.14 16.31
N VAL A 43 -21.22 -11.71 17.09
CA VAL A 43 -21.14 -10.29 17.52
C VAL A 43 -20.74 -9.36 16.37
N LEU A 44 -19.80 -9.76 15.53
CA LEU A 44 -19.40 -8.97 14.35
C LEU A 44 -20.54 -8.84 13.35
N SER A 45 -21.34 -9.91 13.20
CA SER A 45 -22.51 -9.92 12.30
C SER A 45 -23.65 -8.98 12.73
N LEU A 46 -23.61 -8.45 13.96
CA LEU A 46 -24.57 -7.45 14.43
C LEU A 46 -24.18 -6.00 14.04
N LEU A 47 -22.94 -5.79 13.60
CA LEU A 47 -22.52 -4.45 13.16
C LEU A 47 -23.02 -4.18 11.75
N ASN A 48 -23.60 -3.02 11.54
CA ASN A 48 -24.07 -2.60 10.22
C ASN A 48 -22.91 -2.23 9.28
N HIS A 49 -23.23 -2.22 7.99
CA HIS A 49 -22.29 -1.85 6.94
C HIS A 49 -22.16 -0.35 6.78
N SER A 50 -20.93 0.09 6.55
CA SER A 50 -20.62 1.36 5.88
C SER A 50 -19.54 1.13 4.82
N CYS A 51 -19.66 1.79 3.66
CA CYS A 51 -18.59 1.82 2.66
C CYS A 51 -17.36 2.62 3.12
N ASP A 52 -17.54 3.44 4.18
CA ASP A 52 -16.51 4.19 4.88
C ASP A 52 -16.66 3.93 6.39
N PRO A 53 -16.26 2.74 6.85
CA PRO A 53 -16.51 2.33 8.22
C PRO A 53 -15.63 3.10 9.22
N ASN A 54 -16.08 3.17 10.47
CA ASN A 54 -15.28 3.69 11.57
C ASN A 54 -14.51 2.62 12.32
N THR A 55 -14.57 1.37 11.83
CA THR A 55 -13.77 0.28 12.38
C THR A 55 -13.00 -0.47 11.29
N THR A 56 -11.96 -1.17 11.72
CA THR A 56 -11.24 -2.17 10.94
C THR A 56 -11.32 -3.52 11.64
N VAL A 57 -11.29 -4.59 10.85
CA VAL A 57 -11.42 -5.97 11.33
C VAL A 57 -10.13 -6.73 11.00
N SER A 58 -9.59 -7.44 11.99
CA SER A 58 -8.43 -8.32 11.81
C SER A 58 -8.69 -9.67 12.45
N PHE A 59 -8.03 -10.72 11.92
CA PHE A 59 -8.20 -12.09 12.36
C PHE A 59 -6.88 -12.65 12.89
N THR A 60 -6.94 -13.37 14.02
CA THR A 60 -5.80 -14.10 14.60
C THR A 60 -6.28 -15.47 15.02
N GLY A 61 -5.93 -16.49 14.23
CA GLY A 61 -6.48 -17.84 14.41
C GLY A 61 -8.02 -17.82 14.31
N ARG A 62 -8.70 -18.22 15.38
CA ARG A 62 -10.16 -18.25 15.49
C ARG A 62 -10.78 -16.95 16.05
N PHE A 63 -9.96 -15.99 16.39
CA PHE A 63 -10.42 -14.74 16.99
C PHE A 63 -10.54 -13.65 15.95
N VAL A 64 -11.58 -12.85 16.07
CA VAL A 64 -11.78 -11.60 15.34
C VAL A 64 -11.60 -10.43 16.30
N THR A 65 -10.84 -9.44 15.86
CA THR A 65 -10.68 -8.19 16.60
C THR A 65 -11.22 -7.05 15.76
N VAL A 66 -12.12 -6.28 16.36
CA VAL A 66 -12.67 -5.05 15.78
C VAL A 66 -11.99 -3.86 16.48
N ARG A 67 -11.38 -2.97 15.71
CA ARG A 67 -10.70 -1.76 16.22
C ARG A 67 -11.31 -0.52 15.60
N ALA A 68 -11.48 0.53 16.40
CA ALA A 68 -11.79 1.85 15.87
C ALA A 68 -10.60 2.36 15.04
N ASN A 69 -10.85 2.79 13.82
CA ASN A 69 -9.85 3.41 12.94
C ASN A 69 -9.86 4.95 12.99
N ARG A 70 -10.83 5.52 13.72
CA ARG A 70 -10.96 6.93 14.06
C ARG A 70 -11.72 7.09 15.37
N PRO A 71 -11.70 8.27 16.01
CA PRO A 71 -12.56 8.54 17.15
C PRO A 71 -14.04 8.32 16.80
N ILE A 72 -14.75 7.56 17.62
CA ILE A 72 -16.19 7.31 17.54
C ILE A 72 -16.85 8.12 18.65
N ARG A 73 -17.79 8.99 18.30
CA ARG A 73 -18.49 9.81 19.28
C ARG A 73 -19.51 8.97 20.05
N ARG A 74 -19.93 9.48 21.21
CA ARG A 74 -21.06 8.89 21.90
C ARG A 74 -22.29 8.93 20.98
N ASP A 75 -23.06 7.85 20.97
CA ASP A 75 -24.25 7.64 20.14
C ASP A 75 -23.99 7.58 18.62
N GLU A 76 -22.73 7.59 18.19
CA GLU A 76 -22.35 7.29 16.80
C GLU A 76 -22.38 5.77 16.57
N GLU A 77 -23.03 5.35 15.48
CA GLU A 77 -23.13 3.94 15.11
C GLU A 77 -21.75 3.36 14.80
N VAL A 78 -21.45 2.18 15.38
CA VAL A 78 -20.24 1.42 15.08
C VAL A 78 -20.50 0.57 13.84
N THR A 79 -19.75 0.85 12.78
CA THR A 79 -19.95 0.19 11.48
C THR A 79 -18.67 -0.51 11.02
N HIS A 80 -18.83 -1.58 10.23
CA HIS A 80 -17.71 -2.21 9.53
C HIS A 80 -18.02 -2.38 8.04
N CYS A 81 -17.02 -2.78 7.22
CA CYS A 81 -17.19 -3.00 5.80
C CYS A 81 -17.52 -4.46 5.52
N TYR A 82 -18.62 -4.75 4.82
CA TYR A 82 -18.99 -6.11 4.39
C TYR A 82 -18.20 -6.60 3.17
N GLY A 83 -17.28 -5.76 2.64
CA GLY A 83 -16.45 -6.03 1.46
C GLY A 83 -16.34 -4.80 0.55
N PRO A 84 -17.47 -4.28 0.02
CA PRO A 84 -17.46 -3.10 -0.83
C PRO A 84 -17.01 -1.84 -0.06
N HIS A 85 -15.83 -1.31 -0.40
CA HIS A 85 -15.21 -0.16 0.29
C HIS A 85 -15.02 1.01 -0.67
N LYS A 86 -15.34 2.24 -0.22
CA LYS A 86 -15.30 3.46 -1.05
C LYS A 86 -13.94 3.72 -1.72
N LEU A 87 -12.85 3.29 -1.08
CA LEU A 87 -11.48 3.50 -1.59
C LEU A 87 -11.05 2.46 -2.62
N ARG A 88 -11.85 1.41 -2.86
CA ARG A 88 -11.48 0.30 -3.74
C ARG A 88 -12.44 0.10 -4.91
N MET A 89 -13.67 0.63 -4.79
CA MET A 89 -14.76 0.40 -5.74
C MET A 89 -15.57 1.67 -5.93
N ASP A 90 -16.05 1.92 -7.13
CA ASP A 90 -16.99 3.01 -7.37
C ASP A 90 -18.36 2.76 -6.73
N VAL A 91 -19.18 3.79 -6.63
CA VAL A 91 -20.48 3.70 -5.95
C VAL A 91 -21.43 2.72 -6.62
N ALA A 92 -21.44 2.63 -7.95
CA ALA A 92 -22.32 1.73 -8.70
C ALA A 92 -21.98 0.26 -8.42
N GLU A 93 -20.67 -0.07 -8.47
CA GLU A 93 -20.16 -1.39 -8.15
C GLU A 93 -20.48 -1.79 -6.70
N ARG A 94 -20.24 -0.87 -5.74
CA ARG A 94 -20.55 -1.13 -4.33
C ARG A 94 -22.04 -1.39 -4.10
N GLN A 95 -22.91 -0.58 -4.70
CA GLN A 95 -24.35 -0.74 -4.58
C GLN A 95 -24.84 -2.08 -5.18
N GLN A 96 -24.29 -2.46 -6.34
CA GLN A 96 -24.63 -3.73 -6.97
C GLN A 96 -24.24 -4.92 -6.09
N LEU A 97 -23.00 -4.96 -5.58
CA LEU A 97 -22.53 -6.03 -4.71
C LEU A 97 -23.33 -6.14 -3.42
N LEU A 98 -23.66 -5.01 -2.79
CA LEU A 98 -24.47 -4.98 -1.56
C LEU A 98 -25.91 -5.44 -1.81
N LYS A 99 -26.50 -5.04 -2.94
CA LYS A 99 -27.83 -5.47 -3.34
C LYS A 99 -27.88 -6.98 -3.63
N ASP A 100 -26.89 -7.51 -4.35
CA ASP A 100 -26.87 -8.91 -4.75
C ASP A 100 -26.61 -9.86 -3.59
N GLN A 101 -25.73 -9.47 -2.66
CA GLN A 101 -25.35 -10.35 -1.56
C GLN A 101 -26.15 -10.09 -0.27
N TYR A 102 -26.46 -8.83 0.02
CA TYR A 102 -27.06 -8.44 1.31
C TYR A 102 -28.45 -7.85 1.17
N PHE A 103 -28.96 -7.70 -0.06
CA PHE A 103 -30.34 -7.29 -0.37
C PHE A 103 -30.72 -5.89 0.12
N PHE A 104 -29.78 -4.95 0.22
CA PHE A 104 -30.06 -3.56 0.56
C PHE A 104 -29.29 -2.57 -0.32
N VAL A 105 -29.77 -1.32 -0.34
CA VAL A 105 -29.10 -0.17 -0.97
C VAL A 105 -28.44 0.65 0.12
N CYS A 106 -27.13 0.82 0.04
CA CYS A 106 -26.36 1.53 1.06
C CYS A 106 -26.60 3.05 0.99
N GLN A 107 -26.93 3.65 2.13
CA GLN A 107 -27.15 5.08 2.28
C GLN A 107 -26.06 5.76 3.14
N CYS A 108 -24.88 5.14 3.29
CA CYS A 108 -23.80 5.76 4.04
C CYS A 108 -23.34 7.06 3.37
N LYS A 109 -22.70 7.92 4.15
CA LYS A 109 -22.24 9.24 3.71
C LYS A 109 -21.40 9.16 2.42
N ALA A 110 -20.50 8.18 2.32
CA ALA A 110 -19.68 7.99 1.13
C ALA A 110 -20.52 7.74 -0.15
N CYS A 111 -21.56 6.90 -0.06
CA CYS A 111 -22.45 6.63 -1.19
C CYS A 111 -23.27 7.87 -1.58
N THR A 112 -23.82 8.58 -0.60
CA THR A 112 -24.68 9.75 -0.87
C THR A 112 -23.89 10.95 -1.42
N GLU A 113 -22.64 11.11 -1.02
CA GLU A 113 -21.77 12.19 -1.52
C GLU A 113 -21.24 11.87 -2.93
N GLU A 114 -20.82 10.64 -3.19
CA GLU A 114 -20.26 10.23 -4.49
C GLU A 114 -21.33 10.22 -5.60
N LEU A 115 -22.57 9.88 -5.29
CA LEU A 115 -23.68 9.97 -6.24
C LEU A 115 -23.98 11.41 -6.70
N LYS A 116 -23.55 12.43 -5.94
CA LYS A 116 -23.69 13.85 -6.27
C LYS A 116 -22.48 14.40 -7.03
N GLY A 117 -21.35 13.68 -7.03
CA GLY A 117 -20.11 14.12 -7.65
C GLY A 117 -20.05 13.81 -9.14
N LYS A 118 -19.28 14.60 -9.89
CA LYS A 118 -18.94 14.28 -11.28
C LYS A 118 -17.92 13.14 -11.30
N LYS A 119 -18.16 12.13 -12.12
CA LYS A 119 -17.17 11.08 -12.40
C LYS A 119 -15.98 11.68 -13.15
N THR A 120 -14.78 11.51 -12.59
CA THR A 120 -13.54 11.85 -13.29
C THR A 120 -12.90 10.54 -13.75
N HIS A 121 -12.54 10.45 -15.02
CA HIS A 121 -11.94 9.23 -15.61
C HIS A 121 -10.44 9.09 -15.31
N GLY A 122 -9.81 10.11 -14.69
CA GLY A 122 -8.37 10.12 -14.41
C GLY A 122 -7.50 10.24 -15.66
N PHE A 123 -8.08 10.64 -16.80
CA PHE A 123 -7.35 10.87 -18.06
C PHE A 123 -7.02 12.33 -18.25
N PHE A 124 -5.83 12.59 -18.80
CA PHE A 124 -5.33 13.93 -19.10
C PHE A 124 -4.98 14.06 -20.57
N CYS A 125 -5.09 15.28 -21.07
CA CYS A 125 -4.73 15.61 -22.43
C CYS A 125 -3.21 15.46 -22.64
N PRO A 126 -2.75 14.69 -23.63
CA PRO A 126 -1.32 14.55 -23.89
C PRO A 126 -0.65 15.85 -24.35
N LEU A 127 -1.42 16.81 -24.88
CA LEU A 127 -0.90 18.06 -25.42
C LEU A 127 -0.74 19.16 -24.38
N CYS A 128 -1.74 19.36 -23.51
CA CYS A 128 -1.74 20.48 -22.54
C CYS A 128 -1.85 20.05 -21.09
N LYS A 129 -1.95 18.74 -20.81
CA LYS A 129 -2.10 18.14 -19.47
C LYS A 129 -3.34 18.61 -18.71
N ALA A 130 -4.31 19.23 -19.37
CA ALA A 130 -5.62 19.49 -18.78
C ALA A 130 -6.43 18.18 -18.69
N GLN A 131 -7.40 18.13 -17.79
CA GLN A 131 -8.28 16.98 -17.61
C GLN A 131 -9.12 16.72 -18.85
N LEU A 132 -9.43 15.46 -19.14
CA LEU A 132 -10.39 15.05 -20.15
C LEU A 132 -11.73 14.78 -19.47
N GLU A 133 -12.81 15.37 -20.00
CA GLU A 133 -14.19 15.19 -19.53
C GLU A 133 -15.10 14.70 -20.65
N GLY A 134 -16.14 13.96 -20.33
CA GLY A 134 -17.11 13.39 -21.26
C GLY A 134 -17.48 11.95 -20.88
N GLU A 135 -18.34 11.33 -21.67
CA GLU A 135 -18.75 9.93 -21.46
C GLU A 135 -18.13 9.00 -22.52
N GLU A 136 -18.64 9.03 -23.76
CA GLU A 136 -18.11 8.21 -24.86
C GLU A 136 -16.95 8.89 -25.59
N ALA A 137 -17.09 10.19 -25.83
CA ALA A 137 -16.05 11.05 -26.34
C ALA A 137 -15.55 11.97 -25.23
N LEU A 138 -14.26 11.95 -24.98
CA LEU A 138 -13.60 12.78 -23.97
C LEU A 138 -13.00 14.00 -24.64
N TYR A 139 -13.27 15.18 -24.06
CA TYR A 139 -12.83 16.49 -24.55
C TYR A 139 -11.86 17.11 -23.56
N CYS A 140 -10.84 17.78 -24.10
CA CYS A 140 -9.90 18.50 -23.26
C CYS A 140 -10.55 19.76 -22.66
N THR A 141 -10.40 19.94 -21.36
CA THR A 141 -10.90 21.14 -20.63
C THR A 141 -9.99 22.36 -20.76
N GLY A 142 -8.84 22.25 -21.42
CA GLY A 142 -7.90 23.36 -21.64
C GLY A 142 -8.46 24.41 -22.58
N ALA A 143 -8.40 25.68 -22.17
CA ALA A 143 -9.09 26.81 -22.82
C ALA A 143 -8.81 27.02 -24.34
N ARG A 144 -7.72 26.48 -24.87
CA ARG A 144 -7.34 26.58 -26.29
C ARG A 144 -7.01 25.23 -26.93
N CYS A 145 -7.35 24.13 -26.28
CA CYS A 145 -7.02 22.79 -26.72
C CYS A 145 -8.26 22.11 -27.30
N THR A 146 -8.16 21.64 -28.53
CA THR A 146 -9.22 20.93 -29.24
C THR A 146 -9.05 19.43 -29.24
N TYR A 147 -8.16 18.91 -28.39
CA TYR A 147 -7.91 17.48 -28.32
C TYR A 147 -9.16 16.71 -27.86
N THR A 148 -9.47 15.65 -28.56
CA THR A 148 -10.54 14.71 -28.21
C THR A 148 -10.02 13.28 -28.27
N ALA A 149 -10.57 12.40 -27.44
CA ALA A 149 -10.23 10.99 -27.43
C ALA A 149 -11.48 10.14 -27.18
N SER A 150 -11.52 8.94 -27.72
CA SER A 150 -12.56 7.96 -27.37
C SER A 150 -12.23 7.35 -25.98
N GLN A 151 -13.23 7.26 -25.11
CA GLN A 151 -13.11 6.57 -23.83
C GLN A 151 -12.69 5.11 -24.02
N THR A 152 -13.26 4.43 -25.01
CA THR A 152 -12.93 3.03 -25.31
C THR A 152 -11.46 2.86 -25.72
N GLN A 153 -10.90 3.79 -26.50
CA GLN A 153 -9.48 3.75 -26.87
C GLN A 153 -8.56 3.95 -25.65
N LEU A 154 -8.86 4.93 -24.77
CA LEU A 154 -8.07 5.16 -23.57
C LEU A 154 -8.18 4.01 -22.58
N THR A 155 -9.38 3.43 -22.43
CA THR A 155 -9.56 2.22 -21.60
C THR A 155 -8.81 1.02 -22.17
N SER A 156 -8.79 0.84 -23.51
CA SER A 156 -7.98 -0.21 -24.14
C SER A 156 -6.49 -0.03 -23.88
N ARG A 157 -5.97 1.21 -23.97
CA ARG A 157 -4.57 1.52 -23.62
C ARG A 157 -4.28 1.23 -22.15
N LEU A 158 -5.19 1.60 -21.25
CA LEU A 158 -5.06 1.30 -19.82
C LEU A 158 -4.96 -0.21 -19.56
N ASN A 159 -5.80 -1.01 -20.24
CA ASN A 159 -5.75 -2.47 -20.14
C ASN A 159 -4.44 -3.04 -20.70
N GLN A 160 -3.91 -2.50 -21.80
CA GLN A 160 -2.61 -2.91 -22.35
C GLN A 160 -1.46 -2.61 -21.37
N LEU A 161 -1.46 -1.42 -20.74
CA LEU A 161 -0.50 -1.10 -19.68
C LEU A 161 -0.60 -2.08 -18.51
N GLY A 162 -1.81 -2.40 -18.05
CA GLY A 162 -2.03 -3.41 -17.03
C GLY A 162 -1.42 -4.77 -17.39
N ASN A 163 -1.58 -5.22 -18.63
CA ASN A 163 -0.98 -6.46 -19.10
C ASN A 163 0.56 -6.41 -19.12
N HIS A 164 1.17 -5.29 -19.54
CA HIS A 164 2.62 -5.12 -19.52
C HIS A 164 3.17 -5.10 -18.08
N ILE A 165 2.45 -4.49 -17.14
CA ILE A 165 2.81 -4.54 -15.71
C ILE A 165 2.77 -5.99 -15.20
N GLN A 166 1.76 -6.79 -15.58
CA GLN A 166 1.74 -8.21 -15.19
C GLN A 166 2.92 -9.00 -15.77
N ILE A 167 3.33 -8.71 -17.02
CA ILE A 167 4.54 -9.30 -17.62
C ILE A 167 5.77 -8.93 -16.78
N ALA A 168 5.93 -7.65 -16.42
CA ALA A 168 7.03 -7.20 -15.60
C ALA A 168 7.05 -7.87 -14.20
N LYS A 169 5.88 -8.09 -13.59
CA LYS A 169 5.77 -8.83 -12.32
C LYS A 169 6.30 -10.27 -12.46
N VAL A 170 5.95 -10.96 -13.54
CA VAL A 170 6.47 -12.32 -13.80
C VAL A 170 7.98 -12.26 -14.02
N GLN A 171 8.49 -11.28 -14.76
CA GLN A 171 9.93 -11.10 -14.96
C GLN A 171 10.68 -10.88 -13.62
N LEU A 172 10.11 -10.09 -12.68
CA LEU A 172 10.66 -9.91 -11.35
C LEU A 172 10.68 -11.23 -10.55
N GLN A 173 9.61 -12.04 -10.65
CA GLN A 173 9.55 -13.35 -10.01
C GLN A 173 10.59 -14.33 -10.57
N ASP A 174 10.92 -14.19 -11.87
CA ASP A 174 11.91 -15.00 -12.58
C ASP A 174 13.35 -14.46 -12.44
N ASN A 175 13.61 -13.44 -11.60
CA ASN A 175 14.90 -12.74 -11.46
C ASN A 175 15.40 -12.07 -12.77
N LYS A 176 14.50 -11.73 -13.69
CA LYS A 176 14.83 -10.99 -14.92
C LYS A 176 14.68 -9.48 -14.67
N THR A 177 15.43 -8.96 -13.70
CA THR A 177 15.27 -7.59 -13.15
C THR A 177 15.45 -6.52 -14.23
N ASP A 178 16.47 -6.63 -15.09
CA ASP A 178 16.72 -5.65 -16.15
C ASP A 178 15.54 -5.59 -17.16
N ASN A 179 15.02 -6.76 -17.57
CA ASN A 179 13.88 -6.82 -18.48
C ASN A 179 12.64 -6.19 -17.84
N ALA A 180 12.41 -6.47 -16.55
CA ALA A 180 11.31 -5.87 -15.80
C ALA A 180 11.44 -4.34 -15.72
N LYS A 181 12.63 -3.81 -15.42
CA LYS A 181 12.89 -2.36 -15.42
C LYS A 181 12.59 -1.73 -16.76
N MET A 182 13.09 -2.32 -17.86
CA MET A 182 12.83 -1.81 -19.21
C MET A 182 11.32 -1.77 -19.51
N THR A 183 10.60 -2.85 -19.20
CA THR A 183 9.16 -2.93 -19.40
C THR A 183 8.43 -1.87 -18.55
N LEU A 184 8.77 -1.74 -17.26
CA LEU A 184 8.14 -0.78 -16.36
C LEU A 184 8.44 0.68 -16.72
N MET A 185 9.66 1.00 -17.15
CA MET A 185 10.03 2.34 -17.62
C MET A 185 9.27 2.73 -18.89
N SER A 186 9.09 1.77 -19.82
CA SER A 186 8.23 1.98 -21.00
C SER A 186 6.78 2.23 -20.60
N CYS A 187 6.23 1.43 -19.67
CA CYS A 187 4.89 1.63 -19.11
C CYS A 187 4.74 2.99 -18.44
N LEU A 188 5.75 3.42 -17.67
CA LEU A 188 5.76 4.72 -17.00
C LEU A 188 5.67 5.86 -18.00
N SER A 189 6.55 5.85 -19.01
CA SER A 189 6.58 6.87 -20.06
C SER A 189 5.25 6.96 -20.81
N GLU A 190 4.64 5.83 -21.13
CA GLU A 190 3.33 5.80 -21.76
C GLU A 190 2.22 6.30 -20.84
N ALA A 191 2.19 5.84 -19.58
CA ALA A 191 1.18 6.22 -18.60
C ALA A 191 1.18 7.73 -18.32
N GLU A 192 2.37 8.35 -18.17
CA GLU A 192 2.54 9.78 -17.95
C GLU A 192 2.02 10.64 -19.12
N CYS A 193 1.85 10.06 -20.31
CA CYS A 193 1.29 10.80 -21.46
C CYS A 193 -0.19 11.11 -21.29
N PHE A 194 -0.98 10.24 -20.67
CA PHE A 194 -2.44 10.36 -20.68
C PHE A 194 -3.14 10.11 -19.33
N LEU A 195 -2.42 9.66 -18.29
CA LEU A 195 -2.98 9.48 -16.95
C LEU A 195 -2.70 10.69 -16.06
N SER A 196 -3.58 10.91 -15.08
CA SER A 196 -3.34 11.88 -14.02
C SER A 196 -2.09 11.50 -13.21
N GLN A 197 -1.41 12.49 -12.67
CA GLN A 197 -0.21 12.26 -11.84
C GLN A 197 -0.51 11.42 -10.59
N ASP A 198 -1.77 11.44 -10.14
CA ASP A 198 -2.25 10.68 -8.99
C ASP A 198 -2.91 9.34 -9.37
N HIS A 199 -2.85 8.92 -10.64
CA HIS A 199 -3.51 7.69 -11.07
C HIS A 199 -2.87 6.47 -10.40
N LEU A 200 -3.71 5.56 -9.85
CA LEU A 200 -3.24 4.38 -9.10
C LEU A 200 -2.27 3.49 -9.88
N LEU A 201 -2.44 3.38 -11.20
CA LEU A 201 -1.54 2.60 -12.05
C LEU A 201 -0.12 3.15 -12.04
N LEU A 202 0.06 4.50 -11.96
CA LEU A 202 1.40 5.09 -11.79
C LEU A 202 2.03 4.67 -10.45
N GLY A 203 1.21 4.65 -9.39
CA GLY A 203 1.66 4.14 -8.08
C GLY A 203 2.12 2.69 -8.15
N GLU A 204 1.38 1.84 -8.86
CA GLU A 204 1.71 0.43 -9.08
C GLU A 204 3.02 0.25 -9.88
N ILE A 205 3.20 1.02 -10.96
CA ILE A 205 4.45 1.02 -11.74
C ILE A 205 5.63 1.43 -10.86
N MET A 206 5.47 2.51 -10.05
CA MET A 206 6.51 2.99 -9.14
C MET A 206 6.84 1.99 -8.05
N ASP A 207 5.86 1.27 -7.49
CA ASP A 207 6.10 0.21 -6.51
C ASP A 207 6.93 -0.93 -7.11
N HIS A 208 6.62 -1.37 -8.33
CA HIS A 208 7.41 -2.42 -9.00
C HIS A 208 8.79 -1.96 -9.46
N LEU A 209 8.96 -0.68 -9.83
CA LEU A 209 10.30 -0.12 -10.07
C LEU A 209 11.11 -0.08 -8.77
N ALA A 210 10.50 0.31 -7.64
CA ALA A 210 11.14 0.25 -6.34
C ALA A 210 11.57 -1.17 -5.97
N GLN A 211 10.74 -2.15 -6.29
CA GLN A 211 11.05 -3.56 -6.13
C GLN A 211 12.28 -3.96 -6.94
N ALA A 212 12.30 -3.63 -8.22
CA ALA A 212 13.40 -3.96 -9.11
C ALA A 212 14.73 -3.34 -8.64
N GLU A 213 14.70 -2.05 -8.26
CA GLU A 213 15.89 -1.36 -7.74
C GLU A 213 16.37 -1.94 -6.41
N ALA A 214 15.46 -2.30 -5.51
CA ALA A 214 15.81 -2.92 -4.24
C ALA A 214 16.43 -4.32 -4.42
N SER A 215 15.98 -5.08 -5.43
CA SER A 215 16.54 -6.39 -5.75
C SER A 215 18.01 -6.29 -6.24
N ASP A 216 18.36 -5.18 -6.88
CA ASP A 216 19.74 -4.90 -7.33
C ASP A 216 20.58 -4.16 -6.26
N GLY A 217 20.00 -3.90 -5.05
CA GLY A 217 20.68 -3.17 -3.98
C GLY A 217 20.75 -1.66 -4.19
N ASN A 218 20.01 -1.12 -5.15
CA ASN A 218 19.94 0.32 -5.44
C ASN A 218 18.95 1.04 -4.50
N TRP A 219 19.23 0.99 -3.20
CA TRP A 219 18.30 1.43 -2.14
C TRP A 219 17.80 2.87 -2.31
N LYS A 220 18.69 3.77 -2.74
CA LYS A 220 18.33 5.18 -2.95
C LYS A 220 17.32 5.36 -4.09
N ALA A 221 17.52 4.68 -5.22
CA ALA A 221 16.57 4.69 -6.34
C ALA A 221 15.23 4.05 -5.94
N ALA A 222 15.30 2.90 -5.26
CA ALA A 222 14.13 2.20 -4.73
C ALA A 222 13.30 3.10 -3.80
N ALA A 223 13.94 3.79 -2.85
CA ALA A 223 13.26 4.73 -1.97
C ALA A 223 12.63 5.89 -2.76
N GLY A 224 13.30 6.39 -3.80
CA GLY A 224 12.77 7.46 -4.67
C GLY A 224 11.48 7.05 -5.37
N HIS A 225 11.44 5.87 -5.97
CA HIS A 225 10.24 5.33 -6.61
C HIS A 225 9.12 5.06 -5.60
N LEU A 226 9.43 4.44 -4.48
CA LEU A 226 8.41 4.09 -3.49
C LEU A 226 7.80 5.33 -2.82
N ARG A 227 8.55 6.41 -2.61
CA ARG A 227 7.99 7.69 -2.12
C ARG A 227 6.95 8.26 -3.08
N LYS A 228 7.14 8.13 -4.40
CA LYS A 228 6.14 8.54 -5.40
C LYS A 228 4.89 7.66 -5.31
N SER A 229 5.03 6.33 -5.20
CA SER A 229 3.91 5.43 -4.97
C SER A 229 3.14 5.80 -3.70
N ILE A 230 3.84 6.04 -2.59
CA ILE A 230 3.25 6.46 -1.30
C ILE A 230 2.45 7.76 -1.44
N SER A 231 2.93 8.74 -2.20
CA SER A 231 2.18 9.99 -2.41
C SER A 231 0.84 9.73 -3.09
N ILE A 232 0.80 8.86 -4.09
CA ILE A 232 -0.42 8.47 -4.80
C ILE A 232 -1.36 7.68 -3.87
N VAL A 233 -0.83 6.69 -3.15
CA VAL A 233 -1.59 5.90 -2.17
C VAL A 233 -2.22 6.81 -1.11
N LYS A 234 -1.49 7.81 -0.63
CA LYS A 234 -1.97 8.77 0.37
C LYS A 234 -3.12 9.63 -0.16
N VAL A 235 -3.07 10.05 -1.43
CA VAL A 235 -4.17 10.81 -2.07
C VAL A 235 -5.43 9.95 -2.17
N HIS A 236 -5.31 8.69 -2.60
CA HIS A 236 -6.46 7.83 -2.85
C HIS A 236 -7.04 7.19 -1.58
N TYR A 237 -6.18 6.73 -0.68
CA TYR A 237 -6.59 5.93 0.48
C TYR A 237 -6.53 6.70 1.80
N GLY A 238 -5.93 7.89 1.80
CA GLY A 238 -5.81 8.73 3.00
C GLY A 238 -4.60 8.38 3.87
N SER A 239 -4.31 9.30 4.81
CA SER A 239 -3.10 9.25 5.65
C SER A 239 -3.12 8.21 6.77
N SER A 240 -4.24 7.54 6.99
CA SER A 240 -4.40 6.50 8.03
C SER A 240 -4.89 5.18 7.47
N SER A 241 -4.77 4.96 6.16
CA SER A 241 -5.21 3.73 5.50
C SER A 241 -4.24 2.57 5.75
N MET A 242 -4.78 1.36 5.67
CA MET A 242 -3.97 0.13 5.77
C MET A 242 -3.00 0.03 4.59
N GLU A 243 -3.45 0.44 3.40
CA GLU A 243 -2.65 0.50 2.18
C GLU A 243 -1.40 1.38 2.38
N LEU A 244 -1.58 2.58 2.94
CA LEU A 244 -0.44 3.44 3.29
C LEU A 244 0.50 2.79 4.30
N GLY A 245 -0.05 2.13 5.32
CA GLY A 245 0.75 1.42 6.32
C GLY A 245 1.66 0.36 5.69
N HIS A 246 1.18 -0.40 4.71
CA HIS A 246 1.98 -1.40 3.99
C HIS A 246 3.05 -0.77 3.09
N GLU A 247 2.75 0.33 2.42
CA GLU A 247 3.74 1.06 1.62
C GLU A 247 4.85 1.65 2.50
N LEU A 248 4.49 2.26 3.64
CA LEU A 248 5.44 2.77 4.61
C LEU A 248 6.31 1.65 5.21
N PHE A 249 5.74 0.47 5.43
CA PHE A 249 6.49 -0.70 5.89
C PHE A 249 7.57 -1.11 4.86
N LYS A 250 7.24 -1.14 3.57
CA LYS A 250 8.23 -1.40 2.49
C LYS A 250 9.31 -0.32 2.46
N LEU A 251 8.91 0.96 2.55
CA LEU A 251 9.87 2.08 2.55
C LEU A 251 10.80 2.03 3.76
N ALA A 252 10.29 1.67 4.94
CA ALA A 252 11.11 1.50 6.14
C ALA A 252 12.19 0.44 5.93
N GLN A 253 11.86 -0.70 5.33
CA GLN A 253 12.82 -1.75 5.01
C GLN A 253 13.87 -1.28 3.99
N ILE A 254 13.46 -0.57 2.94
CA ILE A 254 14.38 -0.04 1.91
C ILE A 254 15.37 0.95 2.54
N LEU A 255 14.87 1.90 3.34
CA LEU A 255 15.70 2.91 4.00
C LEU A 255 16.62 2.29 5.06
N PHE A 256 16.13 1.29 5.80
CA PHE A 256 16.92 0.53 6.76
C PHE A 256 18.08 -0.20 6.09
N ASN A 257 17.83 -0.92 5.00
CA ASN A 257 18.86 -1.62 4.24
C ASN A 257 19.83 -0.67 3.50
N GLY A 258 19.34 0.52 3.12
CA GLY A 258 20.14 1.59 2.52
C GLY A 258 20.95 2.42 3.52
N PHE A 259 20.83 2.14 4.84
CA PHE A 259 21.47 2.91 5.93
C PHE A 259 21.11 4.41 5.92
N GLU A 260 19.93 4.77 5.40
CA GLU A 260 19.38 6.13 5.41
C GLU A 260 18.69 6.41 6.77
N VAL A 261 19.49 6.43 7.85
CA VAL A 261 19.02 6.36 9.24
C VAL A 261 17.95 7.40 9.62
N PRO A 262 18.11 8.71 9.36
CA PRO A 262 17.10 9.69 9.75
C PRO A 262 15.75 9.47 9.06
N ASP A 263 15.78 9.11 7.78
CA ASP A 263 14.58 8.83 7.00
C ASP A 263 13.94 7.51 7.41
N ALA A 264 14.75 6.47 7.68
CA ALA A 264 14.30 5.19 8.17
C ALA A 264 13.55 5.35 9.50
N MET A 265 14.12 6.06 10.48
CA MET A 265 13.47 6.30 11.77
C MET A 265 12.12 6.99 11.63
N ARG A 266 12.05 8.08 10.84
CA ARG A 266 10.78 8.78 10.60
C ARG A 266 9.73 7.86 9.97
N THR A 267 10.14 7.09 8.96
CA THR A 267 9.24 6.19 8.26
C THR A 267 8.77 5.04 9.13
N ILE A 268 9.66 4.46 9.97
CA ILE A 268 9.34 3.43 10.94
C ILE A 268 8.26 3.92 11.91
N MET A 269 8.44 5.11 12.49
CA MET A 269 7.46 5.69 13.43
C MET A 269 6.09 5.93 12.76
N GLU A 270 6.08 6.45 11.51
CA GLU A 270 4.83 6.65 10.76
C GLU A 270 4.15 5.31 10.44
N ALA A 271 4.91 4.31 10.00
CA ALA A 271 4.41 2.96 9.73
C ALA A 271 3.85 2.28 10.99
N GLN A 272 4.56 2.36 12.11
CA GLN A 272 4.10 1.83 13.40
C GLN A 272 2.77 2.45 13.83
N LYS A 273 2.65 3.78 13.72
CA LYS A 273 1.41 4.51 14.05
C LYS A 273 0.23 4.00 13.23
N VAL A 274 0.40 3.88 11.90
CA VAL A 274 -0.68 3.45 11.01
C VAL A 274 -1.00 1.97 11.20
N LEU A 275 0.01 1.09 11.19
CA LEU A 275 -0.22 -0.35 11.28
C LEU A 275 -0.73 -0.81 12.64
N SER A 276 -0.28 -0.18 13.75
CA SER A 276 -0.78 -0.51 15.08
C SER A 276 -2.26 -0.15 15.26
N MET A 277 -2.74 0.89 14.59
CA MET A 277 -4.16 1.25 14.60
C MET A 277 -5.01 0.14 13.95
N HIS A 278 -4.55 -0.45 12.85
CA HIS A 278 -5.29 -1.50 12.14
C HIS A 278 -5.12 -2.89 12.74
N TYR A 279 -3.88 -3.27 13.07
CA TYR A 279 -3.54 -4.62 13.50
C TYR A 279 -3.32 -4.77 15.01
N GLY A 280 -3.05 -3.67 15.69
CA GLY A 280 -2.65 -3.63 17.10
C GLY A 280 -1.14 -3.62 17.29
N PRO A 281 -0.67 -3.21 18.50
CA PRO A 281 0.74 -3.01 18.78
C PRO A 281 1.57 -4.30 18.80
N ASP A 282 0.93 -5.45 19.01
CA ASP A 282 1.60 -6.76 19.14
C ASP A 282 1.65 -7.54 17.82
N HIS A 283 1.15 -6.96 16.72
CA HIS A 283 1.17 -7.60 15.42
C HIS A 283 2.59 -7.71 14.86
N ASN A 284 2.89 -8.82 14.19
CA ASN A 284 4.24 -9.12 13.69
C ASN A 284 4.88 -7.98 12.88
N LEU A 285 4.12 -7.30 12.01
CA LEU A 285 4.63 -6.16 11.25
C LEU A 285 5.07 -5.00 12.14
N VAL A 286 4.31 -4.73 13.20
CA VAL A 286 4.65 -3.67 14.16
C VAL A 286 5.86 -4.05 14.99
N GLN A 287 5.97 -5.33 15.38
CA GLN A 287 7.14 -5.84 16.10
C GLN A 287 8.40 -5.82 15.23
N GLU A 288 8.28 -6.14 13.92
CA GLU A 288 9.41 -6.04 12.97
C GLU A 288 9.91 -4.60 12.84
N LEU A 289 9.00 -3.63 12.76
CA LEU A 289 9.36 -2.20 12.76
C LEU A 289 10.05 -1.77 14.07
N LYS A 290 9.60 -2.25 15.24
CA LYS A 290 10.27 -1.98 16.52
C LYS A 290 11.68 -2.55 16.55
N THR A 291 11.86 -3.77 16.03
CA THR A 291 13.18 -4.39 15.92
C THR A 291 14.13 -3.57 15.05
N MET A 292 13.64 -3.07 13.90
CA MET A 292 14.43 -2.16 13.04
C MET A 292 14.80 -0.86 13.77
N GLU A 293 13.85 -0.26 14.49
CA GLU A 293 14.07 0.93 15.29
C GLU A 293 15.16 0.72 16.37
N GLU A 294 15.05 -0.36 17.13
CA GLU A 294 16.03 -0.75 18.16
C GLU A 294 17.43 -0.96 17.58
N CYS A 295 17.53 -1.64 16.43
CA CYS A 295 18.79 -1.81 15.72
C CYS A 295 19.43 -0.46 15.36
N LEU A 296 18.65 0.47 14.77
CA LEU A 296 19.16 1.78 14.39
C LEU A 296 19.62 2.60 15.60
N LEU A 297 18.91 2.54 16.70
CA LEU A 297 19.28 3.21 17.97
C LEU A 297 20.58 2.67 18.57
N GLN A 298 20.81 1.35 18.49
CA GLN A 298 22.05 0.74 18.98
C GLN A 298 23.27 1.13 18.15
N PHE A 299 23.13 1.20 16.84
CA PHE A 299 24.24 1.57 15.94
C PHE A 299 24.69 3.02 16.08
N HIS A 300 23.82 3.92 16.54
CA HIS A 300 24.11 5.36 16.55
C HIS A 300 24.32 5.96 17.94
N GLY A 301 24.25 5.15 19.00
CA GLY A 301 24.42 5.66 20.37
C GLY A 301 23.38 6.71 20.78
N TYR A 302 22.25 6.75 20.10
CA TYR A 302 21.18 7.69 20.43
C TYR A 302 20.55 7.36 21.79
N PRO A 303 20.39 8.34 22.68
CA PRO A 303 19.68 8.12 23.95
C PRO A 303 18.23 7.71 23.67
N ARG A 304 17.73 6.71 24.41
CA ARG A 304 16.38 6.12 24.28
C ARG A 304 15.21 7.09 24.51
N TYR A 305 15.48 8.37 24.71
CA TYR A 305 14.47 9.39 25.04
C TYR A 305 14.68 10.67 24.24
N CYS A 306 13.82 10.95 23.30
CA CYS A 306 13.10 12.19 23.01
C CYS A 306 12.63 12.30 21.55
N PRO A 307 11.33 12.18 21.24
CA PRO A 307 10.79 12.38 19.89
C PRO A 307 10.90 13.82 19.37
N SER A 308 11.07 14.81 20.26
CA SER A 308 11.12 16.24 19.94
C SER A 308 12.49 16.76 19.50
N SER A 309 13.57 15.99 19.67
CA SER A 309 14.94 16.43 19.34
C SER A 309 15.43 16.02 17.93
N TRP A 310 14.61 15.29 17.17
CA TRP A 310 15.01 14.73 15.88
C TRP A 310 15.04 15.73 14.73
N SER A 311 14.47 16.93 14.90
CA SER A 311 14.42 17.99 13.88
C SER A 311 15.78 18.63 13.55
N ASN A 312 16.84 18.37 14.34
CA ASN A 312 18.15 19.03 14.22
C ASN A 312 19.34 18.09 13.97
N ILE A 313 19.11 16.86 13.48
CA ILE A 313 20.22 15.93 13.23
C ILE A 313 20.86 16.23 11.87
N ASN A 314 21.93 17.01 11.90
CA ASN A 314 22.88 17.09 10.80
C ASN A 314 23.64 15.76 10.67
N VAL A 315 23.64 15.23 9.46
CA VAL A 315 24.26 13.95 9.07
C VAL A 315 25.72 13.89 9.52
N LEU A 316 26.02 13.09 10.52
CA LEU A 316 27.40 12.66 10.78
C LEU A 316 27.71 11.45 9.88
N VAL A 317 28.67 11.62 8.99
CA VAL A 317 29.21 10.54 8.16
C VAL A 317 29.78 9.45 9.06
N LEU A 318 29.23 8.25 8.95
CA LEU A 318 29.67 7.07 9.73
C LEU A 318 31.08 6.63 9.32
N PRO A 319 31.97 6.36 10.27
CA PRO A 319 33.16 5.58 9.99
C PRO A 319 32.76 4.14 9.65
N ARG A 320 33.40 3.55 8.63
CA ARG A 320 33.24 2.14 8.24
C ARG A 320 33.37 1.26 9.49
N ALA A 321 32.33 0.51 9.81
CA ALA A 321 32.31 -0.42 10.93
C ALA A 321 33.31 -1.55 10.71
N THR A 322 34.50 -1.44 11.28
CA THR A 322 35.38 -2.55 11.53
C THR A 322 35.09 -3.11 12.89
N ASN A 323 34.78 -4.40 12.95
CA ASN A 323 34.54 -5.23 14.14
C ASN A 323 33.16 -5.13 14.82
N CYS A 324 32.22 -5.89 14.32
CA CYS A 324 30.99 -6.23 15.04
C CYS A 324 30.80 -7.76 15.02
N THR A 325 31.52 -8.47 15.90
CA THR A 325 31.44 -9.93 16.04
C THR A 325 30.42 -10.42 17.08
N SER A 326 29.89 -9.53 17.93
CA SER A 326 29.01 -9.91 19.04
C SER A 326 27.48 -9.79 18.75
N ILE A 327 27.07 -9.25 17.61
CA ILE A 327 25.65 -9.01 17.29
C ILE A 327 25.02 -10.14 16.44
N ARG A 328 25.80 -11.21 16.12
CA ARG A 328 25.35 -12.29 15.23
C ARG A 328 24.17 -13.14 15.73
N SER A 329 23.80 -13.08 17.00
CA SER A 329 22.78 -13.96 17.57
C SER A 329 21.37 -13.38 17.72
N GLN A 330 21.17 -12.09 17.40
CA GLN A 330 19.85 -11.44 17.56
C GLN A 330 19.36 -10.71 16.29
N VAL A 331 20.04 -10.85 15.16
CA VAL A 331 19.71 -10.18 13.91
C VAL A 331 18.65 -10.97 13.14
N VAL A 332 17.63 -10.31 12.67
CA VAL A 332 16.63 -10.83 11.72
C VAL A 332 17.34 -11.60 10.58
N PRO A 333 16.90 -12.80 10.20
CA PRO A 333 17.64 -13.71 9.29
C PRO A 333 18.13 -13.09 7.97
N GLY A 334 17.53 -11.98 7.50
CA GLY A 334 17.97 -11.27 6.30
C GLY A 334 19.20 -10.37 6.48
N LEU A 335 19.49 -9.89 7.68
CA LEU A 335 20.59 -8.93 7.92
C LEU A 335 21.95 -9.62 8.05
N ALA A 336 21.97 -10.89 8.46
CA ALA A 336 23.22 -11.66 8.61
C ALA A 336 23.98 -11.86 7.27
N LEU A 337 23.26 -11.85 6.14
CA LEU A 337 23.84 -12.01 4.81
C LEU A 337 24.57 -10.75 4.31
N LEU A 338 24.11 -9.55 4.71
CA LEU A 338 24.75 -8.28 4.30
C LEU A 338 26.07 -8.01 5.02
N LEU A 339 26.23 -8.49 6.25
CA LEU A 339 27.44 -8.29 7.04
C LEU A 339 28.54 -9.30 6.72
N ALA A 340 28.25 -10.36 5.95
CA ALA A 340 29.17 -11.46 5.63
C ALA A 340 29.85 -11.35 4.25
N GLN A 341 29.56 -10.33 3.44
CA GLN A 341 30.23 -10.16 2.15
C GLN A 341 31.59 -9.47 2.34
N PRO A 342 32.68 -10.08 1.88
CA PRO A 342 34.00 -9.42 1.85
C PRO A 342 33.96 -8.28 0.81
N PRO A 343 34.73 -7.21 0.99
CA PRO A 343 34.83 -6.13 0.01
C PRO A 343 35.31 -6.66 -1.34
N PRO A 344 34.83 -6.07 -2.47
CA PRO A 344 35.32 -6.47 -3.77
C PRO A 344 36.84 -6.27 -3.84
N LYS A 345 37.53 -7.30 -4.29
CA LYS A 345 38.97 -7.22 -4.58
C LYS A 345 39.13 -6.21 -5.71
N THR A 346 39.79 -5.10 -5.43
CA THR A 346 40.27 -4.17 -6.44
C THR A 346 41.28 -4.89 -7.34
N PRO A 347 41.31 -4.60 -8.66
CA PRO A 347 42.22 -5.21 -9.61
C PRO A 347 43.69 -4.91 -9.31
#